data_03f46c542e3b418e0fb55e37bb520abf
#
_entry.id   03f46c542e3b418e0fb55e37bb520abf
#
_cell.length_a   1.000
_cell.length_b   1.000
_cell.length_c   1.000
_cell.angle_alpha   90.00
_cell.angle_beta   90.00
_cell.angle_gamma   90.00
#
_symmetry.space_group_name_H-M   'P 1'
#
loop_
_entity.id
_entity.type
_entity.pdbx_description
1 polymer ?
#
loop_
_entity_poly.entity_id
_entity_poly.type
_entity_poly.pdbx_seq_one_letter_code
_entity_poly.pdbx_strand_id
1 'polypeptide(L)'
;VELRGDLVRQCNGVVQRLGLAGLSFEEGDVRSYAPGAIDIMIALHACDTATDHAIALGIRAGAAIIMCSPCCHKELRPQMRSPAPMQPLLQHGIHMAQEAEMVTDGLRALLLEAEGYAARVFEFVSPEHTSKNKMILAVKRSQPASRAQALRQIAEIKAFYGVREQCLETLLGARQCETMQLAG
;
A
#
# COMPACT_ATOMS: atom_id res chain seq x y z
N VAL A 1 -14.65 2.63 4.99
CA VAL A 1 -14.22 2.91 6.37
C VAL A 1 -13.59 4.29 6.42
N GLU A 2 -13.93 5.11 7.39
CA GLU A 2 -13.45 6.47 7.59
C GLU A 2 -13.20 6.71 9.08
N LEU A 3 -12.09 7.38 9.41
CA LEU A 3 -11.70 7.64 10.79
C LEU A 3 -12.58 8.72 11.46
N ARG A 4 -13.13 9.63 10.66
CA ARG A 4 -13.91 10.77 11.12
C ARG A 4 -15.39 10.44 11.23
N GLY A 5 -15.89 10.24 12.45
CA GLY A 5 -17.29 9.87 12.70
C GLY A 5 -18.31 10.94 12.26
N ASP A 6 -17.92 12.23 12.23
CA ASP A 6 -18.76 13.29 11.69
C ASP A 6 -19.02 13.11 10.19
N LEU A 7 -17.97 12.77 9.40
CA LEU A 7 -18.09 12.47 7.98
C LEU A 7 -18.91 11.19 7.75
N VAL A 8 -18.69 10.15 8.54
CA VAL A 8 -19.47 8.90 8.45
C VAL A 8 -20.96 9.18 8.59
N ARG A 9 -21.36 9.96 9.60
CA ARG A 9 -22.77 10.34 9.82
C ARG A 9 -23.32 11.15 8.64
N GLN A 10 -22.56 12.14 8.15
CA GLN A 10 -22.96 12.96 7.01
C GLN A 10 -23.14 12.11 5.74
N CYS A 11 -22.18 11.25 5.41
CA CYS A 11 -22.22 10.38 4.24
C CYS A 11 -23.39 9.40 4.31
N ASN A 12 -23.60 8.74 5.45
CA ASN A 12 -24.74 7.83 5.61
C ASN A 12 -26.09 8.59 5.50
N GLY A 13 -26.16 9.83 5.95
CA GLY A 13 -27.35 10.67 5.71
C GLY A 13 -27.61 10.97 4.23
N VAL A 14 -26.55 11.15 3.43
CA VAL A 14 -26.67 11.28 1.96
C VAL A 14 -27.13 9.98 1.32
N VAL A 15 -26.52 8.85 1.73
CA VAL A 15 -26.90 7.50 1.25
C VAL A 15 -28.41 7.26 1.44
N GLN A 16 -28.92 7.56 2.64
CA GLN A 16 -30.35 7.40 2.95
C GLN A 16 -31.24 8.31 2.09
N ARG A 17 -30.88 9.60 1.95
CA ARG A 17 -31.66 10.55 1.14
C ARG A 17 -31.73 10.17 -0.34
N LEU A 18 -30.64 9.58 -0.86
CA LEU A 18 -30.57 9.15 -2.27
C LEU A 18 -31.06 7.70 -2.48
N GLY A 19 -31.47 6.99 -1.45
CA GLY A 19 -31.94 5.61 -1.55
C GLY A 19 -30.89 4.62 -2.08
N LEU A 20 -29.60 4.85 -1.79
CA LEU A 20 -28.51 4.02 -2.27
C LEU A 20 -28.42 2.72 -1.45
N ALA A 21 -29.08 1.67 -1.94
CA ALA A 21 -29.01 0.36 -1.31
C ALA A 21 -27.63 -0.27 -1.50
N GLY A 22 -27.10 -0.89 -0.43
CA GLY A 22 -25.80 -1.59 -0.48
C GLY A 22 -24.57 -0.70 -0.30
N LEU A 23 -24.73 0.60 0.00
CA LEU A 23 -23.66 1.50 0.37
C LEU A 23 -23.79 1.89 1.84
N SER A 24 -22.71 1.71 2.62
CA SER A 24 -22.63 2.15 4.00
C SER A 24 -21.24 2.71 4.30
N PHE A 25 -21.19 3.68 5.21
CA PHE A 25 -19.95 4.22 5.75
C PHE A 25 -19.81 3.77 7.20
N GLU A 26 -18.63 3.25 7.54
CA GLU A 26 -18.31 2.77 8.89
C GLU A 26 -17.18 3.61 9.49
N GLU A 27 -17.32 3.96 10.77
CA GLU A 27 -16.26 4.61 11.51
C GLU A 27 -15.23 3.57 11.95
N GLY A 28 -13.95 3.79 11.62
CA GLY A 28 -12.89 2.87 12.00
C GLY A 28 -11.54 3.30 11.51
N ASP A 29 -10.51 2.78 12.19
CA ASP A 29 -9.11 2.94 11.81
C ASP A 29 -8.67 1.71 11.00
N VAL A 30 -8.13 1.93 9.80
CA VAL A 30 -7.63 0.85 8.94
C VAL A 30 -6.59 -0.05 9.62
N ARG A 31 -5.89 0.48 10.63
CA ARG A 31 -4.87 -0.26 11.40
C ARG A 31 -5.47 -1.35 12.30
N SER A 32 -6.68 -1.16 12.78
CA SER A 32 -7.39 -2.06 13.69
C SER A 32 -8.68 -2.63 13.11
N TYR A 33 -9.10 -2.18 11.92
CA TYR A 33 -10.32 -2.67 11.28
C TYR A 33 -10.16 -4.12 10.82
N ALA A 34 -11.14 -4.95 11.14
CA ALA A 34 -11.17 -6.38 10.81
C ALA A 34 -12.45 -6.70 10.02
N PRO A 35 -12.45 -6.47 8.70
CA PRO A 35 -13.59 -6.83 7.86
C PRO A 35 -13.69 -8.34 7.70
N GLY A 36 -14.86 -8.82 7.31
CA GLY A 36 -15.02 -10.15 6.73
C GLY A 36 -14.29 -10.30 5.39
N ALA A 37 -14.74 -11.23 4.54
CA ALA A 37 -14.21 -11.37 3.18
C ALA A 37 -14.45 -10.10 2.35
N ILE A 38 -13.45 -9.70 1.58
CA ILE A 38 -13.50 -8.54 0.68
C ILE A 38 -13.15 -9.01 -0.71
N ASP A 39 -13.97 -8.69 -1.73
CA ASP A 39 -13.65 -8.97 -3.12
C ASP A 39 -12.68 -7.93 -3.69
N ILE A 40 -12.91 -6.66 -3.40
CA ILE A 40 -12.10 -5.53 -3.88
C ILE A 40 -11.78 -4.61 -2.73
N MET A 41 -10.49 -4.40 -2.47
CA MET A 41 -9.98 -3.41 -1.53
C MET A 41 -9.54 -2.15 -2.29
N ILE A 42 -10.11 -0.99 -1.92
CA ILE A 42 -9.73 0.31 -2.50
C ILE A 42 -9.32 1.24 -1.37
N ALA A 43 -8.10 1.78 -1.45
CA ALA A 43 -7.59 2.79 -0.52
C ALA A 43 -7.19 4.06 -1.28
N LEU A 44 -7.99 5.10 -1.14
CA LEU A 44 -7.71 6.42 -1.70
C LEU A 44 -7.33 7.36 -0.55
N HIS A 45 -6.25 8.13 -0.76
CA HIS A 45 -5.75 9.11 0.23
C HIS A 45 -5.39 8.53 1.61
N ALA A 46 -5.10 7.23 1.68
CA ALA A 46 -4.49 6.63 2.85
C ALA A 46 -3.00 7.06 2.90
N CYS A 47 -2.70 8.04 3.77
CA CYS A 47 -1.38 8.64 3.78
C CYS A 47 -0.34 7.72 4.42
N ASP A 48 0.86 7.68 3.79
CA ASP A 48 2.05 7.03 4.32
C ASP A 48 1.80 5.54 4.65
N THR A 49 2.09 5.11 5.87
CA THR A 49 1.91 3.72 6.31
C THR A 49 0.45 3.27 6.39
N ALA A 50 -0.54 4.16 6.38
CA ALA A 50 -1.94 3.77 6.27
C ALA A 50 -2.25 3.05 4.94
N THR A 51 -1.51 3.36 3.86
CA THR A 51 -1.58 2.60 2.61
C THR A 51 -1.11 1.15 2.83
N ASP A 52 -0.05 0.94 3.60
CA ASP A 52 0.51 -0.38 3.89
C ASP A 52 -0.47 -1.22 4.72
N HIS A 53 -1.12 -0.60 5.72
CA HIS A 53 -2.18 -1.25 6.49
C HIS A 53 -3.38 -1.64 5.63
N ALA A 54 -3.79 -0.78 4.69
CA ALA A 54 -4.88 -1.08 3.76
C ALA A 54 -4.53 -2.24 2.81
N ILE A 55 -3.31 -2.26 2.27
CA ILE A 55 -2.83 -3.39 1.45
C ILE A 55 -2.81 -4.69 2.27
N ALA A 56 -2.23 -4.65 3.47
CA ALA A 56 -2.18 -5.82 4.36
C ALA A 56 -3.59 -6.32 4.73
N LEU A 57 -4.54 -5.40 4.94
CA LEU A 57 -5.94 -5.72 5.18
C LEU A 57 -6.55 -6.45 3.98
N GLY A 58 -6.39 -5.92 2.76
CA GLY A 58 -6.87 -6.55 1.53
C GLY A 58 -6.29 -7.94 1.31
N ILE A 59 -4.99 -8.13 1.57
CA ILE A 59 -4.32 -9.43 1.48
C ILE A 59 -4.91 -10.41 2.52
N ARG A 60 -5.09 -9.97 3.78
CA ARG A 60 -5.67 -10.79 4.84
C ARG A 60 -7.11 -11.20 4.57
N ALA A 61 -7.92 -10.27 4.05
CA ALA A 61 -9.30 -10.53 3.69
C ALA A 61 -9.46 -11.34 2.38
N GLY A 62 -8.36 -11.67 1.70
CA GLY A 62 -8.36 -12.49 0.48
C GLY A 62 -8.85 -11.76 -0.75
N ALA A 63 -8.82 -10.42 -0.78
CA ALA A 63 -9.31 -9.60 -1.89
C ALA A 63 -8.75 -10.06 -3.23
N ALA A 64 -9.63 -10.17 -4.24
CA ALA A 64 -9.23 -10.50 -5.60
C ALA A 64 -8.51 -9.32 -6.27
N ILE A 65 -8.88 -8.09 -5.92
CA ILE A 65 -8.30 -6.84 -6.43
C ILE A 65 -7.95 -5.92 -5.26
N ILE A 66 -6.76 -5.35 -5.29
CA ILE A 66 -6.32 -4.32 -4.35
C ILE A 66 -5.88 -3.10 -5.17
N MET A 67 -6.47 -1.94 -4.88
CA MET A 67 -6.17 -0.66 -5.52
C MET A 67 -5.80 0.38 -4.48
N CYS A 68 -4.67 1.07 -4.66
CA CYS A 68 -4.27 2.14 -3.75
C CYS A 68 -3.76 3.34 -4.54
N SER A 69 -4.15 4.56 -4.12
CA SER A 69 -3.57 5.81 -4.63
C SER A 69 -2.74 6.46 -3.50
N PRO A 70 -1.45 6.10 -3.36
CA PRO A 70 -0.59 6.65 -2.34
C PRO A 70 -0.28 8.11 -2.63
N CYS A 71 -0.26 8.95 -1.59
CA CYS A 71 -0.01 10.39 -1.74
C CYS A 71 1.18 10.89 -0.90
N CYS A 72 1.65 10.11 0.06
CA CYS A 72 2.73 10.47 0.98
C CYS A 72 3.68 9.27 1.18
N HIS A 73 4.98 9.55 1.31
CA HIS A 73 6.05 8.55 1.38
C HIS A 73 7.07 8.97 2.45
N LYS A 74 6.59 9.15 3.70
CA LYS A 74 7.40 9.71 4.79
C LYS A 74 8.23 8.64 5.52
N GLU A 75 7.80 7.38 5.47
CA GLU A 75 8.45 6.27 6.18
C GLU A 75 9.86 5.99 5.66
N LEU A 76 10.02 5.83 4.34
CA LEU A 76 11.30 5.42 3.75
C LEU A 76 12.28 6.57 3.61
N ARG A 77 11.81 7.76 3.27
CA ARG A 77 12.66 8.91 2.97
C ARG A 77 13.75 9.19 4.03
N PRO A 78 13.47 9.19 5.35
CA PRO A 78 14.48 9.42 6.38
C PRO A 78 15.52 8.29 6.50
N GLN A 79 15.18 7.09 6.05
CA GLN A 79 16.06 5.92 6.08
C GLN A 79 17.00 5.87 4.87
N MET A 80 16.55 6.42 3.74
CA MET A 80 17.25 6.30 2.47
C MET A 80 18.58 7.03 2.47
N ARG A 81 19.59 6.34 1.93
CA ARG A 81 20.91 6.90 1.65
C ARG A 81 21.07 7.04 0.14
N SER A 82 21.61 8.17 -0.30
CA SER A 82 21.96 8.34 -1.71
C SER A 82 23.09 7.39 -2.09
N PRO A 83 22.90 6.47 -3.04
CA PRO A 83 24.01 5.70 -3.59
C PRO A 83 25.08 6.62 -4.16
N ALA A 84 26.35 6.27 -4.02
CA ALA A 84 27.48 7.17 -4.36
C ALA A 84 27.35 7.79 -5.77
N PRO A 85 27.01 7.07 -6.85
CA PRO A 85 26.83 7.67 -8.17
C PRO A 85 25.64 8.62 -8.29
N MET A 86 24.61 8.46 -7.43
CA MET A 86 23.39 9.27 -7.45
C MET A 86 23.46 10.46 -6.49
N GLN A 87 24.48 10.54 -5.64
CA GLN A 87 24.60 11.57 -4.62
C GLN A 87 24.50 13.00 -5.18
N PRO A 88 25.15 13.38 -6.31
CA PRO A 88 25.03 14.73 -6.86
C PRO A 88 23.59 15.08 -7.30
N LEU A 89 22.76 14.11 -7.65
CA LEU A 89 21.36 14.31 -8.04
C LEU A 89 20.44 14.33 -6.81
N LEU A 90 20.60 13.37 -5.91
CA LEU A 90 19.72 13.18 -4.76
C LEU A 90 20.03 14.12 -3.58
N GLN A 91 21.10 14.93 -3.64
CA GLN A 91 21.31 16.03 -2.71
C GLN A 91 20.18 17.06 -2.72
N HIS A 92 19.46 17.19 -3.82
CA HIS A 92 18.31 18.07 -3.92
C HIS A 92 17.08 17.38 -3.32
N GLY A 93 16.48 18.01 -2.32
CA GLY A 93 15.37 17.43 -1.55
C GLY A 93 14.16 17.01 -2.35
N ILE A 94 13.88 17.68 -3.49
CA ILE A 94 12.81 17.31 -4.40
C ILE A 94 13.10 15.98 -5.12
N HIS A 95 14.34 15.77 -5.58
CA HIS A 95 14.72 14.52 -6.25
C HIS A 95 14.73 13.35 -5.27
N MET A 96 15.25 13.56 -4.05
CA MET A 96 15.18 12.56 -2.99
C MET A 96 13.73 12.21 -2.62
N ALA A 97 12.80 13.18 -2.67
CA ALA A 97 11.40 12.92 -2.41
C ALA A 97 10.75 12.06 -3.51
N GLN A 98 11.06 12.35 -4.78
CA GLN A 98 10.59 11.57 -5.92
C GLN A 98 11.16 10.14 -5.91
N GLU A 99 12.43 10.00 -5.57
CA GLU A 99 13.10 8.71 -5.42
C GLU A 99 12.48 7.88 -4.31
N ALA A 100 12.21 8.49 -3.15
CA ALA A 100 11.55 7.82 -2.03
C ALA A 100 10.12 7.37 -2.39
N GLU A 101 9.40 8.16 -3.18
CA GLU A 101 8.09 7.79 -3.72
C GLU A 101 8.20 6.56 -4.61
N MET A 102 9.12 6.58 -5.59
CA MET A 102 9.34 5.47 -6.51
C MET A 102 9.75 4.19 -5.77
N VAL A 103 10.68 4.28 -4.83
CA VAL A 103 11.16 3.13 -4.05
C VAL A 103 10.04 2.56 -3.18
N THR A 104 9.27 3.41 -2.49
CA THR A 104 8.17 2.95 -1.62
C THR A 104 7.11 2.20 -2.41
N ASP A 105 6.64 2.77 -3.53
CA ASP A 105 5.60 2.14 -4.34
C ASP A 105 6.11 0.89 -5.07
N GLY A 106 7.38 0.88 -5.48
CA GLY A 106 8.04 -0.30 -6.02
C GLY A 106 8.15 -1.46 -5.02
N LEU A 107 8.52 -1.17 -3.77
CA LEU A 107 8.56 -2.18 -2.71
C LEU A 107 7.17 -2.73 -2.39
N ARG A 108 6.13 -1.87 -2.33
CA ARG A 108 4.73 -2.29 -2.18
C ARG A 108 4.29 -3.24 -3.29
N ALA A 109 4.61 -2.90 -4.55
CA ALA A 109 4.30 -3.75 -5.70
C ALA A 109 4.99 -5.11 -5.61
N LEU A 110 6.29 -5.16 -5.27
CA LEU A 110 7.03 -6.41 -5.08
C LEU A 110 6.50 -7.25 -3.91
N LEU A 111 6.09 -6.63 -2.82
CA LEU A 111 5.46 -7.31 -1.69
C LEU A 111 4.11 -7.93 -2.07
N LEU A 112 3.30 -7.21 -2.85
CA LEU A 112 2.06 -7.74 -3.42
C LEU A 112 2.34 -8.93 -4.36
N GLU A 113 3.40 -8.87 -5.17
CA GLU A 113 3.81 -10.00 -6.00
C GLU A 113 4.27 -11.21 -5.17
N ALA A 114 4.98 -10.98 -4.08
CA ALA A 114 5.37 -12.03 -3.14
C ALA A 114 4.16 -12.71 -2.48
N GLU A 115 3.05 -11.99 -2.32
CA GLU A 115 1.77 -12.50 -1.79
C GLU A 115 0.82 -13.05 -2.86
N GLY A 116 1.30 -13.22 -4.10
CA GLY A 116 0.57 -13.90 -5.18
C GLY A 116 -0.31 -13.00 -6.04
N TYR A 117 -0.07 -11.71 -6.05
CA TYR A 117 -0.76 -10.76 -6.93
C TYR A 117 0.07 -10.42 -8.17
N ALA A 118 -0.58 -9.99 -9.24
CA ALA A 118 0.03 -9.27 -10.34
C ALA A 118 -0.09 -7.78 -10.05
N ALA A 119 1.00 -7.14 -9.69
CA ALA A 119 1.01 -5.73 -9.32
C ALA A 119 1.48 -4.84 -10.49
N ARG A 120 0.90 -3.64 -10.58
CA ARG A 120 1.30 -2.57 -11.51
C ARG A 120 1.24 -1.24 -10.80
N VAL A 121 2.22 -0.37 -11.09
CA VAL A 121 2.22 1.04 -10.71
C VAL A 121 2.07 1.85 -11.98
N PHE A 122 1.08 2.74 -12.03
CA PHE A 122 0.80 3.55 -13.22
C PHE A 122 0.17 4.89 -12.85
N GLU A 123 0.18 5.83 -13.77
CA GLU A 123 -0.52 7.11 -13.66
C GLU A 123 -1.95 6.95 -14.20
N PHE A 124 -2.95 7.29 -13.37
CA PHE A 124 -4.38 7.17 -13.75
C PHE A 124 -5.01 8.50 -14.17
N VAL A 125 -4.34 9.62 -13.89
CA VAL A 125 -4.71 10.98 -14.32
C VAL A 125 -3.48 11.65 -14.88
N SER A 126 -3.64 12.51 -15.90
CA SER A 126 -2.53 13.26 -16.49
C SER A 126 -1.78 14.08 -15.43
N PRO A 127 -0.44 14.13 -15.47
CA PRO A 127 0.37 14.97 -14.58
C PRO A 127 0.03 16.46 -14.63
N GLU A 128 -0.60 16.91 -15.71
CA GLU A 128 -1.08 18.30 -15.88
C GLU A 128 -2.14 18.69 -14.84
N HIS A 129 -2.87 17.73 -14.30
CA HIS A 129 -3.94 17.98 -13.32
C HIS A 129 -3.49 17.81 -11.89
N THR A 130 -2.54 16.91 -11.62
CA THR A 130 -2.01 16.65 -10.28
C THR A 130 -0.70 15.87 -10.34
N SER A 131 0.21 16.17 -9.42
CA SER A 131 1.44 15.37 -9.22
C SER A 131 1.18 14.11 -8.37
N LYS A 132 -0.03 13.94 -7.81
CA LYS A 132 -0.44 12.80 -7.00
C LYS A 132 -1.41 11.93 -7.79
N ASN A 133 -0.90 11.37 -8.88
CA ASN A 133 -1.66 10.66 -9.90
C ASN A 133 -1.28 9.18 -10.03
N LYS A 134 -0.45 8.64 -9.12
CA LYS A 134 -0.03 7.24 -9.16
C LYS A 134 -1.06 6.32 -8.52
N MET A 135 -1.20 5.15 -9.12
CA MET A 135 -2.04 4.06 -8.63
C MET A 135 -1.24 2.78 -8.57
N ILE A 136 -1.38 2.05 -7.48
CA ILE A 136 -0.96 0.65 -7.36
C ILE A 136 -2.20 -0.19 -7.57
N LEU A 137 -2.20 -1.03 -8.60
CA LEU A 137 -3.24 -2.02 -8.86
C LEU A 137 -2.64 -3.42 -8.74
N ALA A 138 -3.25 -4.26 -7.93
CA ALA A 138 -2.85 -5.65 -7.75
C ALA A 138 -4.04 -6.56 -7.96
N VAL A 139 -3.89 -7.56 -8.83
CA VAL A 139 -4.91 -8.56 -9.13
C VAL A 139 -4.38 -9.93 -8.73
N LYS A 140 -5.16 -10.68 -7.96
CA LYS A 140 -4.78 -12.00 -7.47
C LYS A 140 -4.53 -12.95 -8.65
N ARG A 141 -3.38 -13.61 -8.66
CA ARG A 141 -2.99 -14.54 -9.72
C ARG A 141 -3.62 -15.91 -9.50
N SER A 142 -3.98 -16.59 -10.58
CA SER A 142 -4.34 -18.00 -10.57
C SER A 142 -3.14 -18.90 -10.32
N GLN A 143 -1.95 -18.49 -10.78
CA GLN A 143 -0.68 -19.17 -10.55
C GLN A 143 0.29 -18.22 -9.86
N PRO A 144 0.84 -18.56 -8.69
CA PRO A 144 1.74 -17.68 -7.96
C PRO A 144 3.06 -17.48 -8.72
N ALA A 145 3.55 -16.25 -8.74
CA ALA A 145 4.92 -15.94 -9.16
C ALA A 145 5.91 -16.44 -8.09
N SER A 146 7.20 -16.48 -8.43
CA SER A 146 8.23 -16.89 -7.47
C SER A 146 8.35 -15.90 -6.32
N ARG A 147 7.73 -16.22 -5.18
CA ARG A 147 7.86 -15.45 -3.93
C ARG A 147 9.33 -15.21 -3.56
N ALA A 148 10.17 -16.23 -3.69
CA ALA A 148 11.59 -16.14 -3.37
C ALA A 148 12.34 -15.12 -4.25
N GLN A 149 11.94 -14.98 -5.51
CA GLN A 149 12.51 -13.96 -6.40
C GLN A 149 12.12 -12.55 -5.97
N ALA A 150 10.85 -12.30 -5.69
CA ALA A 150 10.37 -11.00 -5.24
C ALA A 150 11.06 -10.57 -3.93
N LEU A 151 11.18 -11.50 -2.96
CA LEU A 151 11.86 -11.23 -1.69
C LEU A 151 13.35 -10.93 -1.86
N ARG A 152 14.06 -11.59 -2.79
CA ARG A 152 15.45 -11.24 -3.10
C ARG A 152 15.56 -9.82 -3.67
N GLN A 153 14.71 -9.46 -4.63
CA GLN A 153 14.68 -8.12 -5.22
C GLN A 153 14.39 -7.04 -4.16
N ILE A 154 13.46 -7.28 -3.25
CA ILE A 154 13.18 -6.40 -2.11
C ILE A 154 14.44 -6.21 -1.26
N ALA A 155 15.12 -7.29 -0.89
CA ALA A 155 16.34 -7.23 -0.09
C ALA A 155 17.47 -6.44 -0.78
N GLU A 156 17.66 -6.64 -2.09
CA GLU A 156 18.66 -5.93 -2.91
C GLU A 156 18.35 -4.42 -2.98
N ILE A 157 17.09 -4.03 -3.23
CA ILE A 157 16.67 -2.63 -3.26
C ILE A 157 16.85 -1.98 -1.89
N LYS A 158 16.44 -2.65 -0.82
CA LYS A 158 16.60 -2.15 0.54
C LYS A 158 18.08 -1.95 0.90
N ALA A 159 18.94 -2.90 0.55
CA ALA A 159 20.38 -2.80 0.77
C ALA A 159 21.00 -1.62 -0.02
N PHE A 160 20.59 -1.45 -1.29
CA PHE A 160 21.10 -0.39 -2.16
C PHE A 160 20.78 1.02 -1.62
N TYR A 161 19.58 1.24 -1.11
CA TYR A 161 19.15 2.52 -0.56
C TYR A 161 19.36 2.64 0.95
N GLY A 162 19.83 1.61 1.64
CA GLY A 162 20.03 1.59 3.08
C GLY A 162 18.73 1.57 3.89
N VAL A 163 17.62 1.16 3.28
CA VAL A 163 16.31 1.00 3.93
C VAL A 163 16.36 -0.20 4.87
N ARG A 164 15.98 0.00 6.13
CA ARG A 164 15.97 -1.05 7.17
C ARG A 164 14.60 -1.64 7.37
N GLU A 165 13.59 -0.80 7.43
CA GLU A 165 12.21 -1.16 7.77
C GLU A 165 11.25 -0.64 6.70
N GLN A 166 10.24 -1.44 6.38
CA GLN A 166 9.12 -1.07 5.53
C GLN A 166 7.85 -1.67 6.15
N CYS A 167 6.85 -0.83 6.36
CA CYS A 167 5.66 -1.15 7.14
C CYS A 167 4.91 -2.38 6.61
N LEU A 168 4.66 -2.46 5.29
CA LEU A 168 3.95 -3.59 4.70
C LEU A 168 4.73 -4.90 4.88
N GLU A 169 6.05 -4.89 4.71
CA GLU A 169 6.91 -6.06 4.95
C GLU A 169 6.79 -6.55 6.39
N THR A 170 6.82 -5.62 7.37
CA THR A 170 6.65 -5.94 8.80
C THR A 170 5.27 -6.56 9.07
N LEU A 171 4.20 -5.96 8.52
CA LEU A 171 2.83 -6.45 8.68
C LEU A 171 2.63 -7.86 8.09
N LEU A 172 3.29 -8.17 6.98
CA LEU A 172 3.23 -9.48 6.33
C LEU A 172 4.11 -10.52 7.04
N GLY A 173 5.26 -10.09 7.59
CA GLY A 173 6.14 -10.96 8.38
C GLY A 173 5.50 -11.41 9.71
N ALA A 174 4.82 -10.53 10.40
CA ALA A 174 4.09 -10.86 11.64
C ALA A 174 3.04 -11.96 11.40
N ARG A 175 2.32 -11.92 10.27
CA ARG A 175 1.35 -12.95 9.87
C ARG A 175 1.96 -14.35 9.73
N GLN A 176 3.18 -14.44 9.22
CA GLN A 176 3.83 -15.74 9.01
C GLN A 176 4.18 -16.42 10.34
N CYS A 177 4.57 -15.64 11.34
CA CYS A 177 4.81 -16.13 12.69
C CYS A 177 3.52 -16.66 13.33
N GLU A 178 2.40 -15.96 13.21
CA GLU A 178 1.10 -16.40 13.75
C GLU A 178 0.60 -17.70 13.09
N THR A 179 0.71 -17.80 11.77
CA THR A 179 0.27 -18.98 11.02
C THR A 179 1.11 -20.22 11.36
N MET A 180 2.41 -20.05 11.59
CA MET A 180 3.30 -21.14 12.02
C MET A 180 3.01 -21.61 13.45
N GLN A 181 2.61 -20.72 14.36
CA GLN A 181 2.25 -21.08 15.75
C GLN A 181 0.91 -21.79 15.86
N LEU A 182 -0.02 -21.58 14.92
CA LEU A 182 -1.33 -22.25 14.89
C LEU A 182 -1.30 -23.62 14.19
N ALA A 183 -0.24 -23.92 13.46
CA ALA A 183 -0.07 -25.17 12.70
C ALA A 183 0.83 -26.20 13.41
N GLY A 184 1.37 -25.91 14.58
CA GLY A 184 2.21 -26.79 15.40
C GLY A 184 1.51 -27.14 16.71
#